data_f9aff978ca304acdceb61f8bc2f2e4ce
#
_entry.id   f9aff978ca304acdceb61f8bc2f2e4ce
#
_cell.length_a   1.000
_cell.length_b   1.000
_cell.length_c   1.000
_cell.angle_alpha   90.00
_cell.angle_beta   90.00
_cell.angle_gamma   90.00
#
_symmetry.space_group_name_H-M   'P 1'
#
loop_
_entity.id
_entity.type
_entity.pdbx_description
1 polymer ?
#
loop_
_entity_poly.entity_id
_entity_poly.type
_entity_poly.pdbx_seq_one_letter_code
_entity_poly.pdbx_strand_id
1 'polypeptide(L)'
;MKTFILLTKLAPDISRQMKDRAKLGRNWLDLVKAKCPEVKFISHYALLGPHDFLDIYEAPDEESAAKVSMISLANGAFQAETLIAIPYKQFLGLTKEISKQVKKNSSDF
;
A
#
# COMPACT_ATOMS: atom_id res chain seq x y z
N MET A 1 -9.38 9.10 -5.96
CA MET A 1 -8.56 8.36 -4.99
C MET A 1 -7.79 7.26 -5.70
N LYS A 2 -6.54 7.08 -5.34
CA LYS A 2 -5.70 6.00 -5.84
C LYS A 2 -5.65 4.88 -4.81
N THR A 3 -5.47 3.66 -5.28
CA THR A 3 -5.37 2.49 -4.43
C THR A 3 -3.91 2.09 -4.25
N PHE A 4 -3.51 1.87 -3.02
CA PHE A 4 -2.15 1.49 -2.65
C PHE A 4 -2.16 0.20 -1.84
N ILE A 5 -1.08 -0.57 -2.00
CA ILE A 5 -0.82 -1.76 -1.18
C ILE A 5 0.45 -1.49 -0.41
N LEU A 6 0.38 -1.62 0.90
CA LEU A 6 1.53 -1.50 1.79
C LEU A 6 1.91 -2.89 2.29
N LEU A 7 3.15 -3.29 2.03
CA LEU A 7 3.74 -4.51 2.55
C LEU A 7 4.74 -4.12 3.62
N THR A 8 4.55 -4.61 4.83
CA THR A 8 5.35 -4.24 5.99
C THR A 8 6.07 -5.44 6.55
N LYS A 9 7.35 -5.26 6.87
CA LYS A 9 8.14 -6.22 7.63
C LYS A 9 8.57 -5.55 8.92
N LEU A 10 8.27 -6.18 10.05
CA LEU A 10 8.65 -5.65 11.36
C LEU A 10 10.13 -5.87 11.64
N ALA A 11 10.73 -4.98 12.42
CA ALA A 11 12.07 -5.18 12.94
C ALA A 11 12.09 -6.44 13.82
N PRO A 12 13.19 -7.22 13.83
CA PRO A 12 13.23 -8.51 14.54
C PRO A 12 12.89 -8.40 16.03
N ASP A 13 13.35 -7.36 16.70
CA ASP A 13 13.05 -7.13 18.11
C ASP A 13 11.56 -6.83 18.35
N ILE A 14 10.93 -6.15 17.42
CA ILE A 14 9.50 -5.84 17.49
C ILE A 14 8.66 -7.09 17.18
N SER A 15 9.07 -7.88 16.19
CA SER A 15 8.32 -9.09 15.81
C SER A 15 8.30 -10.14 16.92
N ARG A 16 9.26 -10.10 17.85
CA ARG A 16 9.32 -10.99 19.01
C ARG A 16 8.38 -10.59 20.15
N GLN A 17 7.89 -9.35 20.15
CA GLN A 17 7.06 -8.81 21.21
C GLN A 17 5.58 -9.11 20.95
N MET A 18 5.18 -10.34 21.16
CA MET A 18 3.80 -10.77 20.86
C MET A 18 2.76 -10.09 21.73
N LYS A 19 3.07 -9.80 23.00
CA LYS A 19 2.13 -9.19 23.94
C LYS A 19 1.72 -7.77 23.50
N ASP A 20 2.63 -7.04 22.88
CA ASP A 20 2.42 -5.64 22.52
C ASP A 20 2.00 -5.44 21.05
N ARG A 21 1.79 -6.54 20.32
CA ARG A 21 1.41 -6.46 18.88
C ARG A 21 0.15 -5.66 18.64
N ALA A 22 -0.91 -5.92 19.42
CA ALA A 22 -2.17 -5.21 19.28
C ALA A 22 -2.01 -3.71 19.57
N LYS A 23 -1.23 -3.38 20.60
CA LYS A 23 -0.96 -1.98 20.97
C LYS A 23 -0.14 -1.27 19.88
N LEU A 24 0.89 -1.94 19.37
CA LEU A 24 1.74 -1.40 18.32
C LEU A 24 0.93 -1.08 17.05
N GLY A 25 0.07 -2.01 16.62
CA GLY A 25 -0.77 -1.81 15.46
C GLY A 25 -1.78 -0.67 15.66
N ARG A 26 -2.35 -0.56 16.84
CA ARG A 26 -3.30 0.50 17.17
C ARG A 26 -2.62 1.87 17.18
N ASN A 27 -1.43 1.96 17.78
CA ASN A 27 -0.66 3.21 17.80
C ASN A 27 -0.30 3.66 16.38
N TRP A 28 0.11 2.72 15.53
CA TRP A 28 0.39 2.99 14.13
C TRP A 28 -0.84 3.54 13.41
N LEU A 29 -1.97 2.85 13.55
CA LEU A 29 -3.23 3.25 12.90
C LEU A 29 -3.70 4.63 13.38
N ASP A 30 -3.63 4.88 14.68
CA ASP A 30 -4.02 6.17 15.26
C ASP A 30 -3.14 7.29 14.73
N LEU A 31 -1.84 7.04 14.58
CA LEU A 31 -0.89 8.02 14.07
C LEU A 31 -1.15 8.31 12.60
N VAL A 32 -1.41 7.28 11.79
CA VAL A 32 -1.75 7.46 10.38
C VAL A 32 -3.03 8.28 10.25
N LYS A 33 -4.06 7.97 11.03
CA LYS A 33 -5.32 8.73 11.02
C LYS A 33 -5.11 10.19 11.40
N ALA A 34 -4.25 10.45 12.37
CA ALA A 34 -3.97 11.82 12.84
C ALA A 34 -3.17 12.63 11.82
N LYS A 35 -2.18 12.02 11.19
CA LYS A 35 -1.26 12.71 10.28
C LYS A 35 -1.70 12.67 8.82
N CYS A 36 -2.50 11.67 8.44
CA CYS A 36 -2.97 11.46 7.07
C CYS A 36 -4.48 11.20 7.10
N PRO A 37 -5.31 12.20 7.49
CA PRO A 37 -6.76 11.98 7.60
C PRO A 37 -7.43 11.66 6.26
N GLU A 38 -6.76 11.96 5.14
CA GLU A 38 -7.23 11.68 3.79
C GLU A 38 -7.09 10.20 3.38
N VAL A 39 -6.36 9.43 4.16
CA VAL A 39 -6.14 7.99 3.88
C VAL A 39 -7.32 7.17 4.39
N LYS A 40 -7.83 6.28 3.53
CA LYS A 40 -8.93 5.39 3.86
C LYS A 40 -8.47 3.95 3.76
N PHE A 41 -8.39 3.26 4.90
CA PHE A 41 -8.03 1.84 4.91
C PHE A 41 -9.19 0.96 4.45
N ILE A 42 -8.88 0.03 3.54
CA ILE A 42 -9.84 -0.92 2.97
C ILE A 42 -9.68 -2.28 3.63
N SER A 43 -8.45 -2.80 3.72
CA SER A 43 -8.18 -4.13 4.25
C SER A 43 -6.84 -4.17 4.95
N HIS A 44 -6.75 -5.06 5.92
CA HIS A 44 -5.51 -5.27 6.68
C HIS A 44 -5.38 -6.76 6.96
N TYR A 45 -4.25 -7.35 6.56
CA TYR A 45 -3.98 -8.77 6.72
C TYR A 45 -2.63 -9.00 7.38
N ALA A 46 -2.58 -9.95 8.31
CA ALA A 46 -1.31 -10.50 8.77
C ALA A 46 -0.88 -11.58 7.76
N LEU A 47 0.41 -11.64 7.48
CA LEU A 47 0.96 -12.53 6.47
C LEU A 47 1.93 -13.52 7.10
N LEU A 48 1.99 -14.71 6.53
CA LEU A 48 3.05 -15.68 6.77
C LEU A 48 4.01 -15.58 5.60
N GLY A 49 5.31 -15.54 5.89
CA GLY A 49 6.33 -15.45 4.85
C GLY A 49 7.23 -14.23 5.04
N PRO A 50 7.78 -13.68 3.95
CA PRO A 50 8.78 -12.61 4.06
C PRO A 50 8.26 -11.28 4.56
N HIS A 51 6.96 -11.02 4.47
CA HIS A 51 6.32 -9.82 5.00
C HIS A 51 5.40 -10.18 6.16
N ASP A 52 5.21 -9.25 7.09
CA ASP A 52 4.37 -9.45 8.27
C ASP A 52 2.94 -8.97 8.05
N PHE A 53 2.75 -7.88 7.30
CA PHE A 53 1.44 -7.29 7.07
C PHE A 53 1.25 -6.82 5.65
N LEU A 54 -0.01 -6.86 5.21
CA LEU A 54 -0.46 -6.26 3.97
C LEU A 54 -1.65 -5.36 4.29
N ASP A 55 -1.56 -4.10 3.87
CA ASP A 55 -2.64 -3.14 3.98
C ASP A 55 -3.04 -2.66 2.60
N ILE A 56 -4.35 -2.60 2.36
CA ILE A 56 -4.90 -1.98 1.16
C ILE A 56 -5.60 -0.72 1.60
N TYR A 57 -5.24 0.42 0.99
CA TYR A 57 -5.85 1.70 1.34
C TYR A 57 -6.00 2.59 0.11
N GLU A 58 -6.85 3.59 0.25
CA GLU A 58 -7.02 4.64 -0.76
C GLU A 58 -6.48 5.95 -0.24
N ALA A 59 -5.84 6.71 -1.12
CA ALA A 59 -5.29 8.02 -0.82
C ALA A 59 -5.33 8.88 -2.09
N PRO A 60 -5.37 10.22 -1.96
CA PRO A 60 -5.47 11.08 -3.14
C PRO A 60 -4.21 11.09 -4.00
N ASP A 61 -3.04 10.89 -3.40
CA ASP A 61 -1.76 11.06 -4.11
C ASP A 61 -0.64 10.22 -3.49
N GLU A 62 0.49 10.20 -4.17
CA GLU A 62 1.69 9.48 -3.75
C GLU A 62 2.33 10.08 -2.50
N GLU A 63 2.13 11.37 -2.26
CA GLU A 63 2.68 12.03 -1.06
C GLU A 63 2.01 11.52 0.20
N SER A 64 0.70 11.31 0.15
CA SER A 64 -0.02 10.66 1.25
C SER A 64 0.49 9.23 1.48
N ALA A 65 0.72 8.48 0.42
CA ALA A 65 1.26 7.12 0.51
C ALA A 65 2.67 7.13 1.10
N ALA A 66 3.51 8.10 0.72
CA ALA A 66 4.84 8.25 1.29
C ALA A 66 4.79 8.50 2.80
N LYS A 67 3.86 9.33 3.25
CA LYS A 67 3.66 9.58 4.69
C LYS A 67 3.30 8.30 5.43
N VAL A 68 2.40 7.49 4.90
CA VAL A 68 2.02 6.22 5.52
C VAL A 68 3.24 5.30 5.64
N SER A 69 4.04 5.20 4.59
CA SER A 69 5.27 4.41 4.59
C SER A 69 6.26 4.92 5.64
N MET A 70 6.49 6.23 5.70
CA MET A 70 7.42 6.85 6.65
C MET A 70 6.96 6.64 8.10
N ILE A 71 5.66 6.75 8.36
CA ILE A 71 5.09 6.49 9.69
C ILE A 71 5.33 5.02 10.07
N SER A 72 5.17 4.11 9.12
CA SER A 72 5.41 2.69 9.36
C SER A 72 6.86 2.41 9.76
N LEU A 73 7.82 3.02 9.04
CA LEU A 73 9.24 2.88 9.34
C LEU A 73 9.60 3.47 10.71
N ALA A 74 8.94 4.57 11.10
CA ALA A 74 9.17 5.20 12.41
C ALA A 74 8.53 4.43 13.56
N ASN A 75 7.64 3.47 13.27
CA ASN A 75 6.84 2.77 14.30
C ASN A 75 7.02 1.25 14.26
N GLY A 76 8.24 0.80 14.09
CA GLY A 76 8.60 -0.61 14.25
C GLY A 76 8.77 -1.40 12.98
N ALA A 77 8.51 -0.84 11.81
CA ALA A 77 8.75 -1.53 10.55
C ALA A 77 10.24 -1.46 10.19
N PHE A 78 10.79 -2.59 9.76
CA PHE A 78 12.12 -2.67 9.17
C PHE A 78 12.08 -2.30 7.69
N GLN A 79 11.02 -2.72 7.01
CA GLN A 79 10.75 -2.40 5.61
C GLN A 79 9.29 -2.04 5.43
N ALA A 80 9.03 -1.08 4.56
CA ALA A 80 7.69 -0.70 4.15
C ALA A 80 7.71 -0.47 2.64
N GLU A 81 7.10 -1.40 1.89
CA GLU A 81 7.02 -1.31 0.44
C GLU A 81 5.63 -0.85 0.05
N THR A 82 5.55 0.19 -0.77
CA THR A 82 4.28 0.72 -1.26
C THR A 82 4.15 0.44 -2.75
N LEU A 83 3.06 -0.22 -3.12
CA LEU A 83 2.73 -0.55 -4.49
C LEU A 83 1.48 0.22 -4.90
N ILE A 84 1.47 0.73 -6.13
CA ILE A 84 0.27 1.33 -6.70
C ILE A 84 -0.56 0.21 -7.32
N ALA A 85 -1.82 0.09 -6.90
CA ALA A 85 -2.73 -0.92 -7.43
C ALA A 85 -3.75 -0.26 -8.33
N ILE A 86 -3.89 -0.79 -9.54
CA ILE A 86 -4.89 -0.32 -10.50
C ILE A 86 -6.04 -1.33 -10.50
N PRO A 87 -7.28 -0.90 -10.27
CA PRO A 87 -8.42 -1.82 -10.37
C PRO A 87 -8.41 -2.54 -11.72
N TYR A 88 -8.61 -3.84 -11.70
CA TYR A 88 -8.46 -4.67 -12.90
C TYR A 88 -9.35 -4.22 -14.05
N LYS A 89 -10.57 -3.79 -13.74
CA LYS A 89 -11.48 -3.25 -14.76
C LYS A 89 -10.89 -2.04 -15.49
N GLN A 90 -10.26 -1.15 -14.73
CA GLN A 90 -9.58 0.02 -15.28
C GLN A 90 -8.39 -0.39 -16.14
N PHE A 91 -7.61 -1.36 -15.67
CA PHE A 91 -6.48 -1.91 -16.41
C PHE A 91 -6.92 -2.50 -17.75
N LEU A 92 -8.03 -3.23 -17.79
CA LEU A 92 -8.58 -3.77 -19.03
C LEU A 92 -8.96 -2.67 -20.01
N GLY A 93 -9.46 -1.54 -19.53
CA GLY A 93 -9.74 -0.38 -20.37
C GLY A 93 -8.48 0.14 -21.04
N LEU A 94 -7.37 0.19 -20.30
CA LEU A 94 -6.07 0.62 -20.85
C LEU A 94 -5.56 -0.35 -21.91
N THR A 95 -5.71 -1.66 -21.69
CA THR A 95 -5.26 -2.66 -22.66
C THR A 95 -6.04 -2.53 -23.98
N LYS A 96 -7.34 -2.26 -23.92
CA LYS A 96 -8.17 -2.03 -25.09
C LYS A 96 -7.72 -0.78 -25.86
N GLU A 97 -7.42 0.28 -25.14
CA GLU A 97 -6.95 1.54 -25.73
C GLU A 97 -5.63 1.34 -26.45
N ILE A 98 -4.67 0.67 -25.83
CA ILE A 98 -3.35 0.37 -26.42
C ILE A 98 -3.51 -0.52 -27.66
N SER A 99 -4.37 -1.53 -27.58
CA SER A 99 -4.62 -2.45 -28.68
C SER A 99 -5.15 -1.71 -29.94
N LYS A 100 -6.07 -0.78 -29.75
CA LYS A 100 -6.58 0.06 -30.84
C LYS A 100 -5.47 0.93 -31.44
N GLN A 101 -4.65 1.56 -30.60
CA GLN A 101 -3.55 2.41 -31.07
C GLN A 101 -2.48 1.60 -31.78
N VAL A 102 -2.13 0.42 -31.27
CA VAL A 102 -1.16 -0.45 -31.92
C VAL A 102 -1.62 -0.82 -33.33
N LYS A 103 -2.89 -1.17 -33.52
CA LYS A 103 -3.45 -1.47 -34.85
C LYS A 103 -3.40 -0.27 -35.78
N LYS A 104 -3.73 0.92 -35.27
CA LYS A 104 -3.72 2.15 -36.02
C LYS A 104 -2.29 2.51 -36.43
N ASN A 105 -1.33 2.41 -35.53
CA ASN A 105 0.06 2.74 -35.79
C ASN A 105 0.74 1.72 -36.69
N SER A 106 0.38 0.44 -36.59
CA SER A 106 0.98 -0.59 -37.44
C SER A 106 0.65 -0.43 -38.89
N SER A 107 -0.45 0.25 -39.23
CA SER A 107 -0.79 0.54 -40.63
C SER A 107 0.08 1.65 -41.23
N ASP A 108 0.73 2.46 -40.38
CA ASP A 108 1.58 3.56 -40.78
C ASP A 108 3.04 3.16 -40.95
N PHE A 109 3.40 1.98 -40.53
CA PHE A 109 4.73 1.42 -40.71
C PHE A 109 4.80 0.62 -42.00
#